data_5c853b60288692e5f4d6fcb743b2301d
#
_entry.id   5c853b60288692e5f4d6fcb743b2301d
#
_cell.length_a   1.000
_cell.length_b   1.000
_cell.length_c   1.000
_cell.angle_alpha   90.00
_cell.angle_beta   90.00
_cell.angle_gamma   90.00
#
_symmetry.space_group_name_H-M   'P 1'
#
loop_
_entity.id
_entity.type
_entity.pdbx_description
1 polymer ?
#
loop_
_entity_poly.entity_id
_entity_poly.type
_entity_poly.pdbx_seq_one_letter_code
_entity_poly.pdbx_strand_id
1 'polypeptide(L)'
;MKSELHIIRNAKPEEYGTAGQLMVQVYSQLEGFPKEDEQPSYYSMLRNVGDFTAKPDTELFVAVSPTGNIDGSVVFFGNMQYYGSGGTAIQEKNAAGFRLLAVNPNTRGAGIGKLLTVHCIIRAKELKLQQVVIHTTKAMAVAWKMYEKLGFRRSEDLDFMQEKLPVFGFRLKL
;
A
#
# COMPACT_ATOMS: atom_id res chain seq x y z
N MET A 1 14.57 -5.24 16.03
CA MET A 1 13.35 -6.06 16.20
C MET A 1 13.18 -6.96 14.99
N LYS A 2 12.77 -8.19 15.20
CA LYS A 2 12.58 -9.14 14.11
C LYS A 2 11.15 -9.06 13.59
N SER A 3 11.00 -8.90 12.27
CA SER A 3 9.70 -8.82 11.62
C SER A 3 8.89 -10.11 11.76
N GLU A 4 9.55 -11.24 11.92
CA GLU A 4 8.92 -12.56 12.09
C GLU A 4 8.00 -12.63 13.32
N LEU A 5 8.16 -11.70 14.24
CA LEU A 5 7.29 -11.59 15.41
C LEU A 5 6.00 -10.84 15.13
N HIS A 6 5.91 -10.15 13.99
CA HIS A 6 4.69 -9.45 13.60
C HIS A 6 3.71 -10.39 12.90
N ILE A 7 2.43 -10.20 13.21
CA ILE A 7 1.35 -10.94 12.55
C ILE A 7 0.71 -10.01 11.54
N ILE A 8 0.54 -10.48 10.30
CA ILE A 8 -0.18 -9.74 9.26
C ILE A 8 -1.60 -10.30 9.19
N ARG A 9 -2.58 -9.44 9.35
CA ARG A 9 -3.99 -9.81 9.30
C ARG A 9 -4.85 -8.62 8.88
N ASN A 10 -6.14 -8.89 8.64
CA ASN A 10 -7.09 -7.81 8.40
C ASN A 10 -7.21 -6.93 9.65
N ALA A 11 -7.32 -5.63 9.42
CA ALA A 11 -7.59 -4.69 10.50
C ALA A 11 -8.98 -4.90 11.06
N LYS A 12 -9.14 -4.72 12.36
CA LYS A 12 -10.45 -4.67 13.02
C LYS A 12 -11.01 -3.26 12.91
N PRO A 13 -12.35 -3.08 12.91
CA PRO A 13 -12.93 -1.74 12.81
C PRO A 13 -12.39 -0.74 13.84
N GLU A 14 -12.17 -1.18 15.08
CA GLU A 14 -11.59 -0.33 16.13
C GLU A 14 -10.14 0.08 15.88
N GLU A 15 -9.48 -0.54 14.89
CA GLU A 15 -8.09 -0.23 14.52
C GLU A 15 -7.98 0.72 13.33
N TYR A 16 -9.09 1.01 12.65
CA TYR A 16 -9.07 1.83 11.44
C TYR A 16 -8.50 3.22 11.70
N GLY A 17 -8.85 3.84 12.82
CA GLY A 17 -8.32 5.15 13.18
C GLY A 17 -6.81 5.15 13.39
N THR A 18 -6.30 4.11 14.06
CA THR A 18 -4.86 3.96 14.30
C THR A 18 -4.10 3.77 12.98
N ALA A 19 -4.64 2.94 12.08
CA ALA A 19 -4.05 2.73 10.76
C ALA A 19 -4.01 4.03 9.96
N GLY A 20 -5.09 4.82 9.99
CA GLY A 20 -5.16 6.11 9.32
C GLY A 20 -4.16 7.12 9.85
N GLN A 21 -4.00 7.19 11.17
CA GLN A 21 -3.00 8.06 11.80
C GLN A 21 -1.59 7.67 11.40
N LEU A 22 -1.30 6.38 11.33
CA LEU A 22 0.00 5.89 10.89
C LEU A 22 0.28 6.33 9.45
N MET A 23 -0.69 6.22 8.56
CA MET A 23 -0.54 6.64 7.17
C MET A 23 -0.28 8.14 7.05
N VAL A 24 -1.02 8.97 7.78
CA VAL A 24 -0.77 10.42 7.79
C VAL A 24 0.63 10.73 8.28
N GLN A 25 1.06 10.09 9.36
CA GLN A 25 2.39 10.29 9.92
C GLN A 25 3.48 9.95 8.90
N VAL A 26 3.37 8.79 8.27
CA VAL A 26 4.39 8.31 7.31
C VAL A 26 4.46 9.19 6.08
N TYR A 27 3.32 9.48 5.45
CA TYR A 27 3.30 10.25 4.22
C TYR A 27 3.64 11.72 4.45
N SER A 28 3.26 12.30 5.58
CA SER A 28 3.59 13.70 5.90
C SER A 28 5.09 13.90 6.14
N GLN A 29 5.81 12.86 6.55
CA GLN A 29 7.25 12.91 6.80
C GLN A 29 8.08 12.51 5.58
N LEU A 30 7.44 12.07 4.51
CA LEU A 30 8.13 11.60 3.31
C LEU A 30 8.65 12.79 2.51
N GLU A 31 9.97 12.93 2.44
CA GLU A 31 10.60 13.99 1.69
C GLU A 31 10.31 13.85 0.19
N GLY A 32 9.95 14.97 -0.46
CA GLY A 32 9.61 14.97 -1.89
C GLY A 32 8.19 14.55 -2.20
N PHE A 33 7.39 14.25 -1.18
CA PHE A 33 5.98 13.92 -1.34
C PHE A 33 5.11 15.12 -0.93
N PRO A 34 3.96 15.38 -1.60
CA PRO A 34 3.10 16.51 -1.25
C PRO A 34 2.66 16.47 0.21
N LYS A 35 2.59 17.66 0.83
CA LYS A 35 2.15 17.80 2.23
C LYS A 35 0.65 18.03 2.32
N GLU A 36 0.13 17.98 3.53
CA GLU A 36 -1.32 18.03 3.76
C GLU A 36 -1.95 19.32 3.23
N ASP A 37 -1.28 20.45 3.39
CA ASP A 37 -1.78 21.75 2.88
C ASP A 37 -1.78 21.81 1.35
N GLU A 38 -0.93 21.02 0.69
CA GLU A 38 -0.88 20.92 -0.77
C GLU A 38 -1.94 19.97 -1.33
N GLN A 39 -2.26 18.89 -0.61
CA GLN A 39 -3.24 17.89 -1.03
C GLN A 39 -4.13 17.45 0.13
N PRO A 40 -5.01 18.33 0.62
CA PRO A 40 -5.84 18.01 1.80
C PRO A 40 -6.78 16.81 1.59
N SER A 41 -7.30 16.65 0.37
CA SER A 41 -8.18 15.51 0.05
C SER A 41 -7.45 14.17 0.15
N TYR A 42 -6.19 14.13 -0.29
CA TYR A 42 -5.38 12.93 -0.19
C TYR A 42 -5.17 12.52 1.27
N TYR A 43 -4.84 13.48 2.14
CA TYR A 43 -4.62 13.23 3.56
C TYR A 43 -5.91 12.89 4.30
N SER A 44 -7.04 13.44 3.87
CA SER A 44 -8.35 13.02 4.38
C SER A 44 -8.60 11.54 4.05
N MET A 45 -8.25 11.11 2.83
CA MET A 45 -8.33 9.70 2.43
C MET A 45 -7.44 8.82 3.30
N LEU A 46 -6.21 9.23 3.57
CA LEU A 46 -5.29 8.48 4.45
C LEU A 46 -5.88 8.34 5.84
N ARG A 47 -6.39 9.44 6.40
CA ARG A 47 -6.93 9.46 7.75
C ARG A 47 -8.14 8.54 7.89
N ASN A 48 -8.92 8.44 6.83
CA ASN A 48 -10.15 7.63 6.78
C ASN A 48 -9.93 6.32 6.00
N VAL A 49 -8.75 5.74 6.09
CA VAL A 49 -8.36 4.56 5.31
C VAL A 49 -9.30 3.37 5.51
N GLY A 50 -9.91 3.25 6.68
CA GLY A 50 -10.89 2.19 6.94
C GLY A 50 -12.07 2.19 5.99
N ASP A 51 -12.41 3.35 5.40
CA ASP A 51 -13.53 3.46 4.47
C ASP A 51 -13.32 2.61 3.21
N PHE A 52 -12.08 2.30 2.85
CA PHE A 52 -11.80 1.41 1.72
C PHE A 52 -12.43 0.02 1.90
N THR A 53 -12.55 -0.44 3.14
CA THR A 53 -13.09 -1.79 3.41
C THR A 53 -14.56 -1.96 3.04
N ALA A 54 -15.27 -0.86 2.83
CA ALA A 54 -16.66 -0.90 2.36
C ALA A 54 -16.75 -1.24 0.86
N LYS A 55 -15.65 -1.14 0.12
CA LYS A 55 -15.61 -1.47 -1.31
C LYS A 55 -15.46 -2.97 -1.51
N PRO A 56 -16.13 -3.54 -2.55
CA PRO A 56 -15.97 -4.97 -2.83
C PRO A 56 -14.51 -5.37 -3.04
N ASP A 57 -14.16 -6.57 -2.58
CA ASP A 57 -12.85 -7.18 -2.77
C ASP A 57 -11.67 -6.35 -2.24
N THR A 58 -11.94 -5.43 -1.32
CA THR A 58 -10.94 -4.51 -0.77
C THR A 58 -10.71 -4.82 0.70
N GLU A 59 -9.44 -4.97 1.08
CA GLU A 59 -9.06 -5.35 2.44
C GLU A 59 -7.99 -4.41 2.98
N LEU A 60 -8.06 -4.10 4.27
CA LEU A 60 -7.05 -3.33 4.97
C LEU A 60 -6.25 -4.31 5.84
N PHE A 61 -4.97 -4.51 5.51
CA PHE A 61 -4.08 -5.36 6.29
C PHE A 61 -3.24 -4.53 7.24
N VAL A 62 -2.99 -5.07 8.43
CA VAL A 62 -2.14 -4.47 9.44
C VAL A 62 -1.06 -5.45 9.88
N ALA A 63 0.10 -4.91 10.25
CA ALA A 63 1.19 -5.65 10.86
C ALA A 63 1.16 -5.37 12.36
N VAL A 64 0.88 -6.40 13.15
CA VAL A 64 0.67 -6.26 14.60
C VAL A 64 1.85 -6.88 15.34
N SER A 65 2.46 -6.11 16.23
CA SER A 65 3.58 -6.55 17.06
C SER A 65 3.10 -7.52 18.15
N PRO A 66 4.02 -8.26 18.81
CA PRO A 66 3.65 -9.11 19.93
C PRO A 66 2.97 -8.36 21.10
N THR A 67 3.21 -7.06 21.21
CA THR A 67 2.57 -6.23 22.24
C THR A 67 1.26 -5.59 21.78
N GLY A 68 0.81 -5.92 20.56
CA GLY A 68 -0.48 -5.43 20.03
C GLY A 68 -0.41 -4.09 19.31
N ASN A 69 0.78 -3.54 19.10
CA ASN A 69 0.93 -2.27 18.35
C ASN A 69 0.80 -2.50 16.86
N ILE A 70 0.16 -1.56 16.18
CA ILE A 70 0.08 -1.56 14.71
C ILE A 70 1.31 -0.83 14.18
N ASP A 71 2.23 -1.58 13.59
CA ASP A 71 3.50 -1.06 13.08
C ASP A 71 3.53 -0.93 11.56
N GLY A 72 2.48 -1.34 10.89
CA GLY A 72 2.37 -1.18 9.45
C GLY A 72 0.96 -1.43 8.97
N SER A 73 0.66 -0.93 7.77
CA SER A 73 -0.65 -1.10 7.16
C SER A 73 -0.55 -0.96 5.64
N VAL A 74 -1.49 -1.58 4.93
CA VAL A 74 -1.59 -1.50 3.47
C VAL A 74 -3.02 -1.79 3.05
N VAL A 75 -3.48 -1.15 1.97
CA VAL A 75 -4.80 -1.42 1.38
C VAL A 75 -4.62 -2.36 0.19
N PHE A 76 -5.32 -3.49 0.20
CA PHE A 76 -5.30 -4.50 -0.84
C PHE A 76 -6.59 -4.45 -1.66
N PHE A 77 -6.46 -4.53 -2.98
CA PHE A 77 -7.59 -4.55 -3.92
C PHE A 77 -7.55 -5.85 -4.70
N GLY A 78 -8.54 -6.72 -4.47
CA GLY A 78 -8.73 -7.94 -5.26
C GLY A 78 -9.45 -7.69 -6.58
N ASN A 79 -9.88 -6.46 -6.82
CA ASN A 79 -10.53 -6.03 -8.05
C ASN A 79 -10.04 -4.61 -8.37
N MET A 80 -9.36 -4.47 -9.49
CA MET A 80 -8.74 -3.19 -9.87
C MET A 80 -9.75 -2.09 -10.16
N GLN A 81 -11.01 -2.42 -10.39
CA GLN A 81 -12.07 -1.43 -10.54
C GLN A 81 -12.11 -0.47 -9.33
N TYR A 82 -11.78 -0.97 -8.14
CA TYR A 82 -11.84 -0.20 -6.89
C TYR A 82 -10.48 0.38 -6.45
N TYR A 83 -9.46 0.15 -7.24
CA TYR A 83 -8.09 0.58 -6.92
C TYR A 83 -7.99 2.10 -6.71
N GLY A 84 -8.75 2.87 -7.48
CA GLY A 84 -8.93 4.30 -7.21
C GLY A 84 -7.73 5.19 -7.51
N SER A 85 -6.72 4.68 -8.21
CA SER A 85 -5.57 5.46 -8.63
C SER A 85 -5.81 6.08 -10.01
N GLY A 86 -4.99 7.03 -10.40
CA GLY A 86 -5.02 7.61 -11.73
C GLY A 86 -4.50 6.66 -12.81
N GLY A 87 -4.54 7.09 -14.05
CA GLY A 87 -4.06 6.30 -15.19
C GLY A 87 -5.00 5.17 -15.55
N THR A 88 -4.44 4.10 -16.14
CA THR A 88 -5.20 3.00 -16.72
C THR A 88 -5.28 1.75 -15.83
N ALA A 89 -4.69 1.79 -14.64
CA ALA A 89 -4.62 0.61 -13.76
C ALA A 89 -6.00 0.06 -13.39
N ILE A 90 -7.01 0.91 -13.27
CA ILE A 90 -8.37 0.48 -12.95
C ILE A 90 -9.02 -0.36 -14.05
N GLN A 91 -8.44 -0.40 -15.23
CA GLN A 91 -8.92 -1.18 -16.37
C GLN A 91 -8.30 -2.57 -16.44
N GLU A 92 -7.31 -2.87 -15.57
CA GLU A 92 -6.63 -4.16 -15.57
C GLU A 92 -7.56 -5.27 -15.09
N LYS A 93 -7.54 -6.40 -15.80
CA LYS A 93 -8.37 -7.57 -15.50
C LYS A 93 -7.51 -8.69 -14.90
N ASN A 94 -8.13 -9.55 -14.11
CA ASN A 94 -7.46 -10.68 -13.47
C ASN A 94 -6.22 -10.22 -12.70
N ALA A 95 -6.33 -9.09 -12.03
CA ALA A 95 -5.24 -8.41 -11.35
C ALA A 95 -5.66 -7.98 -9.95
N ALA A 96 -4.73 -8.06 -9.02
CA ALA A 96 -4.82 -7.37 -7.74
C ALA A 96 -3.94 -6.15 -7.77
N GLY A 97 -4.14 -5.26 -6.80
CA GLY A 97 -3.24 -4.15 -6.54
C GLY A 97 -3.18 -3.87 -5.05
N PHE A 98 -2.24 -3.06 -4.63
CA PHE A 98 -2.25 -2.52 -3.27
C PHE A 98 -1.72 -1.09 -3.28
N ARG A 99 -2.16 -0.33 -2.29
CA ARG A 99 -1.82 1.09 -2.14
C ARG A 99 -1.61 1.42 -0.68
N LEU A 100 -1.00 2.58 -0.45
CA LEU A 100 -0.93 3.18 0.87
C LEU A 100 -0.18 2.30 1.86
N LEU A 101 0.94 1.73 1.41
CA LEU A 101 1.84 0.99 2.30
C LEU A 101 2.50 1.98 3.25
N ALA A 102 2.34 1.75 4.53
CA ALA A 102 2.94 2.58 5.58
C ALA A 102 3.55 1.71 6.66
N VAL A 103 4.75 2.05 7.10
CA VAL A 103 5.47 1.35 8.16
C VAL A 103 5.86 2.38 9.23
N ASN A 104 5.62 2.05 10.49
CA ASN A 104 5.98 2.88 11.62
C ASN A 104 7.47 3.26 11.52
N PRO A 105 7.81 4.57 11.51
CA PRO A 105 9.20 5.00 11.37
C PRO A 105 10.13 4.40 12.43
N ASN A 106 9.61 4.11 13.63
CA ASN A 106 10.41 3.57 14.73
C ASN A 106 10.73 2.07 14.56
N THR A 107 10.10 1.40 13.60
CA THR A 107 10.30 -0.03 13.35
C THR A 107 10.86 -0.32 11.95
N ARG A 108 11.32 0.70 11.26
CA ARG A 108 11.95 0.54 9.95
C ARG A 108 13.19 -0.33 10.05
N GLY A 109 13.48 -1.07 8.97
CA GLY A 109 14.58 -2.02 8.95
C GLY A 109 14.23 -3.40 9.50
N ALA A 110 13.03 -3.57 10.06
CA ALA A 110 12.56 -4.85 10.59
C ALA A 110 11.87 -5.74 9.54
N GLY A 111 11.75 -5.27 8.28
CA GLY A 111 11.14 -6.03 7.20
C GLY A 111 9.62 -6.01 7.15
N ILE A 112 8.98 -5.10 7.89
CA ILE A 112 7.50 -5.04 7.97
C ILE A 112 6.87 -4.72 6.63
N GLY A 113 7.45 -3.78 5.87
CA GLY A 113 6.96 -3.43 4.54
C GLY A 113 7.00 -4.63 3.59
N LYS A 114 8.05 -5.44 3.67
CA LYS A 114 8.17 -6.66 2.89
C LYS A 114 7.12 -7.69 3.29
N LEU A 115 6.89 -7.87 4.60
CA LEU A 115 5.85 -8.80 5.09
C LEU A 115 4.47 -8.42 4.57
N LEU A 116 4.12 -7.13 4.63
CA LEU A 116 2.83 -6.65 4.13
C LEU A 116 2.70 -6.86 2.63
N THR A 117 3.77 -6.56 1.88
CA THR A 117 3.79 -6.74 0.43
C THR A 117 3.64 -8.22 0.04
N VAL A 118 4.39 -9.10 0.71
CA VAL A 118 4.30 -10.55 0.47
C VAL A 118 2.90 -11.05 0.82
N HIS A 119 2.30 -10.55 1.88
CA HIS A 119 0.92 -10.92 2.25
C HIS A 119 -0.07 -10.56 1.13
N CYS A 120 0.09 -9.38 0.52
CA CYS A 120 -0.73 -8.98 -0.63
C CYS A 120 -0.52 -9.92 -1.82
N ILE A 121 0.71 -10.32 -2.09
CA ILE A 121 1.03 -11.26 -3.18
C ILE A 121 0.38 -12.61 -2.92
N ILE A 122 0.49 -13.13 -1.70
CA ILE A 122 -0.14 -14.40 -1.31
C ILE A 122 -1.67 -14.30 -1.47
N ARG A 123 -2.26 -13.19 -1.02
CA ARG A 123 -3.71 -12.99 -1.14
C ARG A 123 -4.15 -12.99 -2.60
N ALA A 124 -3.39 -12.34 -3.48
CA ALA A 124 -3.68 -12.34 -4.91
C ALA A 124 -3.64 -13.76 -5.50
N LYS A 125 -2.68 -14.58 -5.06
CA LYS A 125 -2.58 -15.97 -5.48
C LYS A 125 -3.76 -16.80 -4.98
N GLU A 126 -4.18 -16.60 -3.73
CA GLU A 126 -5.36 -17.27 -3.16
C GLU A 126 -6.61 -16.98 -3.98
N LEU A 127 -6.72 -15.76 -4.48
CA LEU A 127 -7.85 -15.33 -5.33
C LEU A 127 -7.68 -15.78 -6.79
N LYS A 128 -6.59 -16.51 -7.11
CA LYS A 128 -6.29 -17.02 -8.45
C LYS A 128 -6.16 -15.93 -9.50
N LEU A 129 -5.68 -14.76 -9.10
CA LEU A 129 -5.39 -13.66 -10.00
C LEU A 129 -4.07 -13.87 -10.71
N GLN A 130 -3.87 -13.22 -11.86
CA GLN A 130 -2.73 -13.46 -12.73
C GLN A 130 -1.58 -12.50 -12.50
N GLN A 131 -1.83 -11.36 -11.88
CA GLN A 131 -0.80 -10.35 -11.66
C GLN A 131 -1.16 -9.43 -10.50
N VAL A 132 -0.14 -8.74 -9.99
CA VAL A 132 -0.30 -7.65 -9.03
C VAL A 132 0.19 -6.36 -9.68
N VAL A 133 -0.62 -5.32 -9.62
CA VAL A 133 -0.35 -3.99 -10.19
C VAL A 133 -0.17 -2.99 -9.06
N ILE A 134 0.89 -2.22 -9.11
CA ILE A 134 1.16 -1.19 -8.10
C ILE A 134 1.70 0.08 -8.74
N HIS A 135 1.65 1.16 -7.97
CA HIS A 135 2.29 2.42 -8.30
C HIS A 135 3.19 2.87 -7.14
N THR A 136 4.25 3.57 -7.49
CA THR A 136 5.10 4.21 -6.49
C THR A 136 5.72 5.49 -7.08
N THR A 137 6.40 6.25 -6.25
CA THR A 137 7.06 7.49 -6.66
C THR A 137 8.55 7.42 -6.31
N LYS A 138 9.34 8.34 -6.88
CA LYS A 138 10.77 8.40 -6.56
C LYS A 138 11.04 8.78 -5.10
N ALA A 139 10.09 9.47 -4.46
CA ALA A 139 10.19 9.78 -3.03
C ALA A 139 10.18 8.52 -2.17
N MET A 140 9.58 7.44 -2.66
CA MET A 140 9.47 6.15 -1.96
C MET A 140 10.59 5.19 -2.38
N ALA A 141 11.84 5.67 -2.31
CA ALA A 141 12.99 4.94 -2.84
C ALA A 141 13.20 3.57 -2.18
N VAL A 142 12.95 3.46 -0.89
CA VAL A 142 13.10 2.18 -0.16
C VAL A 142 12.07 1.16 -0.65
N ALA A 143 10.82 1.58 -0.78
CA ALA A 143 9.76 0.72 -1.30
C ALA A 143 10.03 0.33 -2.75
N TRP A 144 10.46 1.27 -3.58
CA TRP A 144 10.80 1.01 -4.98
C TRP A 144 11.81 -0.13 -5.11
N LYS A 145 12.91 -0.06 -4.37
CA LYS A 145 13.94 -1.11 -4.39
C LYS A 145 13.41 -2.44 -3.89
N MET A 146 12.59 -2.42 -2.86
CA MET A 146 11.97 -3.63 -2.33
C MET A 146 11.10 -4.31 -3.38
N TYR A 147 10.26 -3.54 -4.09
CA TYR A 147 9.41 -4.06 -5.15
C TYR A 147 10.23 -4.71 -6.25
N GLU A 148 11.29 -4.05 -6.69
CA GLU A 148 12.18 -4.62 -7.71
C GLU A 148 12.80 -5.95 -7.25
N LYS A 149 13.23 -6.03 -6.01
CA LYS A 149 13.80 -7.26 -5.43
C LYS A 149 12.77 -8.38 -5.35
N LEU A 150 11.50 -8.06 -5.18
CA LEU A 150 10.42 -9.05 -5.14
C LEU A 150 9.98 -9.50 -6.54
N GLY A 151 10.54 -8.91 -7.59
CA GLY A 151 10.25 -9.30 -8.96
C GLY A 151 9.29 -8.38 -9.70
N PHE A 152 8.83 -7.30 -9.08
CA PHE A 152 8.01 -6.29 -9.76
C PHE A 152 8.85 -5.62 -10.84
N ARG A 153 8.25 -5.43 -12.02
CA ARG A 153 8.90 -4.79 -13.17
C ARG A 153 8.15 -3.54 -13.59
N ARG A 154 8.91 -2.53 -14.01
CA ARG A 154 8.34 -1.30 -14.54
C ARG A 154 7.37 -1.60 -15.70
N SER A 155 6.23 -0.91 -15.68
CA SER A 155 5.20 -0.97 -16.73
C SER A 155 4.78 0.46 -17.02
N GLU A 156 5.39 1.06 -18.04
CA GLU A 156 5.23 2.48 -18.34
C GLU A 156 3.81 2.83 -18.75
N ASP A 157 3.06 1.88 -19.30
CA ASP A 157 1.66 2.07 -19.66
C ASP A 157 0.75 2.41 -18.47
N LEU A 158 1.21 2.11 -17.26
CA LEU A 158 0.49 2.40 -16.02
C LEU A 158 0.84 3.77 -15.41
N ASP A 159 1.87 4.42 -15.93
CA ASP A 159 2.36 5.68 -15.38
C ASP A 159 1.32 6.80 -15.55
N PHE A 160 1.29 7.72 -14.57
CA PHE A 160 0.43 8.90 -14.67
C PHE A 160 1.02 10.04 -13.84
N MET A 161 0.43 11.22 -13.98
CA MET A 161 0.81 12.39 -13.19
C MET A 161 -0.29 12.65 -12.16
N GLN A 162 0.08 12.68 -10.88
CA GLN A 162 -0.78 13.17 -9.81
C GLN A 162 -0.43 14.63 -9.60
N GLU A 163 -1.17 15.51 -10.27
CA GLU A 163 -0.82 16.92 -10.40
C GLU A 163 0.59 17.07 -11.00
N LYS A 164 1.58 17.49 -10.24
CA LYS A 164 2.97 17.64 -10.70
C LYS A 164 3.86 16.46 -10.31
N LEU A 165 3.32 15.47 -9.61
CA LEU A 165 4.07 14.33 -9.11
C LEU A 165 4.00 13.18 -10.10
N PRO A 166 5.13 12.76 -10.69
CA PRO A 166 5.15 11.55 -11.52
C PRO A 166 4.92 10.30 -10.66
N VAL A 167 4.01 9.44 -11.12
CA VAL A 167 3.67 8.17 -10.47
C VAL A 167 3.97 7.04 -11.44
N PHE A 168 4.75 6.08 -10.99
CA PHE A 168 5.31 5.02 -11.82
C PHE A 168 4.67 3.68 -11.53
N GLY A 169 4.26 2.98 -12.58
CA GLY A 169 3.59 1.70 -12.48
C GLY A 169 4.53 0.51 -12.57
N PHE A 170 4.13 -0.56 -11.90
CA PHE A 170 4.86 -1.83 -11.85
C PHE A 170 3.87 -2.99 -11.94
N ARG A 171 4.33 -4.10 -12.48
CA ARG A 171 3.58 -5.37 -12.51
C ARG A 171 4.43 -6.51 -11.97
N LEU A 172 3.77 -7.43 -11.29
CA LEU A 172 4.33 -8.73 -10.91
C LEU A 172 3.42 -9.81 -11.46
N LYS A 173 3.95 -10.68 -12.33
CA LYS A 173 3.22 -11.86 -12.77
C LYS A 173 3.23 -12.91 -11.68
N LEU A 174 2.09 -13.52 -11.45
CA LEU A 174 1.91 -14.56 -10.43
C LEU A 174 2.06 -15.97 -11.00
#